data_8a7768cebaa850743413eec53dfdf6ea
#
_entry.id   8a7768cebaa850743413eec53dfdf6ea
#
_cell.length_a   1.000
_cell.length_b   1.000
_cell.length_c   1.000
_cell.angle_alpha   90.00
_cell.angle_beta   90.00
_cell.angle_gamma   90.00
#
_symmetry.space_group_name_H-M   'P 1'
#
loop_
_entity.id
_entity.type
_entity.pdbx_description
1 polymer ?
#
loop_
_entity_poly.entity_id
_entity_poly.type
_entity_poly.pdbx_seq_one_letter_code
_entity_poly.pdbx_strand_id
1 'polypeptide(L)'
;MTLRHLCTLLAASVLACLAGASPALAGPGSSFAQASSQGSIVASKSCTDRLGSGEVVLVEERERSHSCGGDTCRDKYIHAYRFADDEQVWQINDLVEDCPLDLEIEFLPEALRITDLDGDGLNEIWVVYRLGCRGDVSPLGMKIIMYEGRKKYAMRGNQRIYVDGGYDGGDYKMDAAFKEGPASFRRYGKNLWMDFVKGD
;
A
#
# COMPACT_ATOMS: atom_id res chain seq x y z
N MET A 1 40.33 -46.02 -69.07
CA MET A 1 38.87 -45.81 -69.14
C MET A 1 38.33 -45.89 -67.74
N THR A 2 38.09 -44.76 -67.09
CA THR A 2 37.71 -44.63 -65.67
C THR A 2 36.38 -43.90 -65.60
N LEU A 3 35.37 -44.63 -65.10
CA LEU A 3 34.04 -44.13 -64.93
C LEU A 3 33.91 -43.46 -63.56
N ARG A 4 33.61 -42.13 -63.49
CA ARG A 4 33.39 -41.37 -62.28
C ARG A 4 31.88 -41.45 -61.91
N HIS A 5 31.59 -42.01 -60.77
CA HIS A 5 30.25 -41.93 -60.17
C HIS A 5 30.12 -40.63 -59.39
N LEU A 6 29.13 -39.83 -59.79
CA LEU A 6 28.70 -38.60 -59.14
C LEU A 6 27.68 -38.97 -58.06
N CYS A 7 28.00 -38.74 -56.80
CA CYS A 7 27.11 -38.95 -55.64
C CYS A 7 26.45 -37.61 -55.32
N THR A 8 25.19 -37.48 -55.58
CA THR A 8 24.36 -36.30 -55.26
C THR A 8 23.86 -36.42 -53.83
N LEU A 9 24.34 -35.54 -52.92
CA LEU A 9 23.86 -35.38 -51.55
C LEU A 9 22.63 -34.46 -51.53
N LEU A 10 21.48 -35.01 -51.21
CA LEU A 10 20.26 -34.28 -50.89
C LEU A 10 20.38 -33.71 -49.43
N ALA A 11 20.50 -32.40 -49.31
CA ALA A 11 20.41 -31.71 -48.00
C ALA A 11 18.91 -31.54 -47.65
N ALA A 12 18.44 -32.24 -46.62
CA ALA A 12 17.15 -32.02 -46.04
C ALA A 12 17.24 -30.85 -45.06
N SER A 13 16.62 -29.72 -45.44
CA SER A 13 16.48 -28.56 -44.55
C SER A 13 15.34 -28.84 -43.55
N VAL A 14 15.70 -29.05 -42.28
CA VAL A 14 14.75 -29.09 -41.17
C VAL A 14 14.43 -27.64 -40.78
N LEU A 15 13.25 -27.17 -41.12
CA LEU A 15 12.71 -25.88 -40.68
C LEU A 15 12.19 -26.03 -39.26
N ALA A 16 12.98 -25.63 -38.26
CA ALA A 16 12.56 -25.57 -36.87
C ALA A 16 11.58 -24.38 -36.68
N CYS A 17 10.29 -24.69 -36.55
CA CYS A 17 9.31 -23.71 -36.04
C CYS A 17 9.59 -23.38 -34.58
N LEU A 18 10.26 -22.24 -34.34
CA LEU A 18 10.29 -21.62 -33.03
C LEU A 18 8.89 -21.06 -32.74
N ALA A 19 8.10 -21.83 -31.99
CA ALA A 19 6.90 -21.30 -31.36
C ALA A 19 7.31 -20.26 -30.32
N GLY A 20 7.31 -19.00 -30.71
CA GLY A 20 7.45 -17.89 -29.79
C GLY A 20 6.25 -17.88 -28.85
N ALA A 21 6.44 -18.27 -27.59
CA ALA A 21 5.48 -17.98 -26.54
C ALA A 21 5.45 -16.45 -26.37
N SER A 22 4.41 -15.81 -26.89
CA SER A 22 4.12 -14.41 -26.56
C SER A 22 3.84 -14.36 -25.06
N PRO A 23 4.51 -13.45 -24.29
CA PRO A 23 4.08 -13.23 -22.93
C PRO A 23 2.63 -12.75 -22.97
N ALA A 24 1.76 -13.44 -22.23
CA ALA A 24 0.39 -12.99 -22.03
C ALA A 24 0.48 -11.63 -21.36
N LEU A 25 0.05 -10.58 -22.07
CA LEU A 25 -0.16 -9.27 -21.48
C LEU A 25 -1.23 -9.44 -20.40
N ALA A 26 -0.83 -9.38 -19.13
CA ALA A 26 -1.77 -9.26 -18.04
C ALA A 26 -2.60 -8.00 -18.29
N GLY A 27 -3.90 -8.15 -18.44
CA GLY A 27 -4.78 -7.00 -18.68
C GLY A 27 -4.83 -6.09 -17.46
N PRO A 28 -5.18 -4.79 -17.62
CA PRO A 28 -5.23 -3.79 -16.55
C PRO A 28 -6.23 -4.11 -15.40
N GLY A 29 -6.79 -5.31 -15.37
CA GLY A 29 -7.71 -5.78 -14.33
C GLY A 29 -7.09 -6.64 -13.24
N SER A 30 -5.82 -7.08 -13.35
CA SER A 30 -5.24 -8.06 -12.42
C SER A 30 -4.93 -7.47 -11.04
N SER A 31 -4.42 -6.24 -10.99
CA SER A 31 -4.05 -5.56 -9.75
C SER A 31 -5.28 -5.15 -8.90
N PHE A 32 -6.31 -4.63 -9.56
CA PHE A 32 -7.58 -4.28 -8.92
C PHE A 32 -8.31 -5.54 -8.43
N ALA A 33 -8.31 -6.61 -9.21
CA ALA A 33 -8.91 -7.89 -8.84
C ALA A 33 -8.18 -8.51 -7.63
N GLN A 34 -6.86 -8.40 -7.55
CA GLN A 34 -6.07 -8.85 -6.41
C GLN A 34 -6.42 -8.05 -5.15
N ALA A 35 -6.47 -6.72 -5.23
CA ALA A 35 -6.83 -5.86 -4.10
C ALA A 35 -8.27 -6.13 -3.63
N SER A 36 -9.26 -6.20 -4.54
CA SER A 36 -10.67 -6.43 -4.20
C SER A 36 -10.96 -7.81 -3.65
N SER A 37 -10.08 -8.81 -3.87
CA SER A 37 -10.21 -10.13 -3.23
C SER A 37 -9.93 -10.12 -1.73
N GLN A 38 -9.23 -9.10 -1.22
CA GLN A 38 -8.87 -8.96 0.19
C GLN A 38 -9.98 -8.28 1.02
N GLY A 39 -10.80 -7.43 0.42
CA GLY A 39 -11.83 -6.67 1.15
C GLY A 39 -12.53 -5.64 0.27
N SER A 40 -13.08 -4.61 0.91
CA SER A 40 -13.74 -3.49 0.24
C SER A 40 -12.71 -2.41 -0.10
N ILE A 41 -12.67 -1.98 -1.35
CA ILE A 41 -11.86 -0.81 -1.76
C ILE A 41 -12.56 0.45 -1.22
N VAL A 42 -11.89 1.17 -0.34
CA VAL A 42 -12.40 2.41 0.27
C VAL A 42 -11.89 3.66 -0.43
N ALA A 43 -10.76 3.57 -1.13
CA ALA A 43 -10.26 4.62 -2.01
C ALA A 43 -9.29 4.06 -3.05
N SER A 44 -9.22 4.73 -4.20
CA SER A 44 -8.12 4.56 -5.15
C SER A 44 -7.74 5.88 -5.80
N LYS A 45 -6.48 6.00 -6.21
CA LYS A 45 -5.96 7.13 -7.01
C LYS A 45 -4.98 6.63 -8.05
N SER A 46 -5.19 7.05 -9.29
CA SER A 46 -4.21 6.84 -10.36
C SER A 46 -3.00 7.74 -10.14
N CYS A 47 -1.81 7.24 -10.48
CA CYS A 47 -0.57 8.01 -10.46
C CYS A 47 0.41 7.49 -11.52
N THR A 48 1.23 8.42 -12.00
CA THR A 48 2.30 8.14 -12.95
C THR A 48 3.57 8.79 -12.42
N ASP A 49 4.64 8.04 -12.38
CA ASP A 49 5.97 8.49 -11.99
C ASP A 49 7.06 7.70 -12.72
N ARG A 50 8.32 7.82 -12.33
CA ARG A 50 9.45 7.09 -12.93
C ARG A 50 9.36 5.57 -12.79
N LEU A 51 8.51 5.04 -11.91
CA LEU A 51 8.24 3.61 -11.78
C LEU A 51 7.16 3.10 -12.75
N GLY A 52 6.47 4.00 -13.46
CA GLY A 52 5.40 3.66 -14.39
C GLY A 52 4.03 4.22 -13.99
N SER A 53 3.03 3.88 -14.79
CA SER A 53 1.64 4.28 -14.58
C SER A 53 0.86 3.19 -13.84
N GLY A 54 -0.05 3.58 -12.97
CA GLY A 54 -0.91 2.62 -12.26
C GLY A 54 -1.68 3.30 -11.12
N GLU A 55 -1.91 2.57 -10.03
CA GLU A 55 -2.85 2.99 -9.00
C GLU A 55 -2.33 2.76 -7.58
N VAL A 56 -2.81 3.59 -6.68
CA VAL A 56 -2.80 3.34 -5.24
C VAL A 56 -4.20 2.91 -4.84
N VAL A 57 -4.32 1.80 -4.11
CA VAL A 57 -5.61 1.23 -3.69
C VAL A 57 -5.59 1.03 -2.18
N LEU A 58 -6.63 1.50 -1.49
CA LEU A 58 -6.84 1.30 -0.06
C LEU A 58 -7.99 0.31 0.14
N VAL A 59 -7.75 -0.75 0.91
CA VAL A 59 -8.67 -1.87 1.12
C VAL A 59 -8.88 -2.10 2.60
N GLU A 60 -10.13 -2.24 3.02
CA GLU A 60 -10.50 -2.65 4.37
C GLU A 60 -11.18 -4.01 4.34
N GLU A 61 -10.68 -4.94 5.15
CA GLU A 61 -11.36 -6.22 5.35
C GLU A 61 -12.61 -6.05 6.22
N ARG A 62 -13.52 -6.98 6.08
CA ARG A 62 -14.66 -7.08 7.00
C ARG A 62 -14.16 -7.53 8.37
N GLU A 63 -14.68 -6.90 9.42
CA GLU A 63 -14.48 -7.34 10.79
C GLU A 63 -14.92 -8.81 10.97
N ARG A 64 -14.10 -9.56 11.71
CA ARG A 64 -14.34 -10.98 12.04
C ARG A 64 -14.43 -11.12 13.55
N SER A 65 -15.38 -11.90 14.02
CA SER A 65 -15.53 -12.21 15.45
C SER A 65 -15.14 -13.66 15.74
N HIS A 66 -14.49 -13.86 16.88
CA HIS A 66 -14.10 -15.19 17.37
C HIS A 66 -14.12 -15.23 18.91
N SER A 67 -14.00 -16.43 19.49
CA SER A 67 -13.93 -16.59 20.94
C SER A 67 -12.48 -16.43 21.42
N CYS A 68 -12.29 -15.61 22.46
CA CYS A 68 -11.01 -15.39 23.11
C CYS A 68 -11.15 -15.42 24.64
N GLY A 69 -10.67 -16.48 25.30
CA GLY A 69 -10.64 -16.56 26.77
C GLY A 69 -12.02 -16.56 27.47
N GLY A 70 -13.11 -16.86 26.73
CA GLY A 70 -14.48 -16.83 27.25
C GLY A 70 -15.30 -15.61 26.80
N ASP A 71 -14.64 -14.62 26.20
CA ASP A 71 -15.24 -13.44 25.62
C ASP A 71 -15.38 -13.56 24.09
N THR A 72 -16.02 -12.57 23.46
CA THR A 72 -16.03 -12.40 22.02
C THR A 72 -15.03 -11.34 21.64
N CYS A 73 -13.99 -11.72 20.89
CA CYS A 73 -13.02 -10.79 20.33
C CYS A 73 -13.26 -10.54 18.83
N ARG A 74 -12.71 -9.47 18.35
CA ARG A 74 -12.82 -9.02 16.96
C ARG A 74 -11.47 -8.73 16.36
N ASP A 75 -11.35 -9.06 15.06
CA ASP A 75 -10.17 -8.77 14.24
C ASP A 75 -10.59 -7.97 13.02
N LYS A 76 -9.78 -7.02 12.62
CA LYS A 76 -9.92 -6.33 11.34
C LYS A 76 -8.54 -5.98 10.78
N TYR A 77 -8.43 -6.11 9.46
CA TYR A 77 -7.20 -5.85 8.70
C TYR A 77 -7.44 -4.76 7.67
N ILE A 78 -6.40 -3.99 7.40
CA ILE A 78 -6.37 -3.00 6.32
C ILE A 78 -5.12 -3.19 5.46
N HIS A 79 -5.28 -2.91 4.16
CA HIS A 79 -4.23 -3.06 3.17
C HIS A 79 -4.17 -1.84 2.26
N ALA A 80 -2.97 -1.37 1.95
CA ALA A 80 -2.79 -0.41 0.88
C ALA A 80 -1.75 -0.93 -0.11
N TYR A 81 -2.01 -0.73 -1.40
CA TYR A 81 -1.17 -1.21 -2.48
C TYR A 81 -0.81 -0.07 -3.43
N ARG A 82 0.40 -0.11 -3.96
CA ARG A 82 0.82 0.65 -5.14
C ARG A 82 1.13 -0.34 -6.25
N PHE A 83 0.46 -0.17 -7.35
CA PHE A 83 0.74 -0.88 -8.60
C PHE A 83 1.32 0.10 -9.62
N ALA A 84 2.30 -0.32 -10.40
CA ALA A 84 2.86 0.39 -11.53
C ALA A 84 3.13 -0.60 -12.65
N ASP A 85 2.64 -0.32 -13.86
CA ASP A 85 2.75 -1.18 -15.04
C ASP A 85 2.40 -2.65 -14.74
N ASP A 86 1.26 -2.84 -14.02
CA ASP A 86 0.71 -4.12 -13.55
C ASP A 86 1.54 -4.88 -12.51
N GLU A 87 2.63 -4.29 -12.00
CA GLU A 87 3.43 -4.88 -10.92
C GLU A 87 3.14 -4.21 -9.56
N GLN A 88 3.11 -5.01 -8.49
CA GLN A 88 3.03 -4.47 -7.14
C GLN A 88 4.37 -3.87 -6.72
N VAL A 89 4.39 -2.57 -6.50
CA VAL A 89 5.58 -1.83 -6.07
C VAL A 89 5.82 -1.96 -4.57
N TRP A 90 4.74 -1.78 -3.77
CA TRP A 90 4.76 -1.92 -2.33
C TRP A 90 3.37 -2.24 -1.78
N GLN A 91 3.33 -2.68 -0.52
CA GLN A 91 2.09 -2.80 0.24
C GLN A 91 2.27 -2.34 1.68
N ILE A 92 1.17 -1.89 2.28
CA ILE A 92 0.99 -1.67 3.71
C ILE A 92 0.00 -2.72 4.17
N ASN A 93 0.32 -3.40 5.28
CA ASN A 93 -0.60 -4.24 6.02
C ASN A 93 -0.58 -3.77 7.47
N ASP A 94 -1.74 -3.55 8.04
CA ASP A 94 -1.90 -3.27 9.47
C ASP A 94 -3.19 -3.91 9.97
N LEU A 95 -3.28 -4.08 11.28
CA LEU A 95 -4.34 -4.88 11.86
C LEU A 95 -4.60 -4.50 13.32
N VAL A 96 -5.79 -4.84 13.80
CA VAL A 96 -6.13 -4.98 15.20
C VAL A 96 -6.69 -6.39 15.36
N GLU A 97 -6.14 -7.16 16.28
CA GLU A 97 -6.56 -8.54 16.58
C GLU A 97 -6.92 -8.68 18.06
N ASP A 98 -7.68 -9.72 18.35
CA ASP A 98 -8.08 -10.09 19.72
C ASP A 98 -8.71 -8.95 20.52
N CYS A 99 -9.45 -8.05 19.85
CA CYS A 99 -10.08 -6.91 20.51
C CYS A 99 -11.38 -7.31 21.20
N PRO A 100 -11.47 -7.35 22.53
CA PRO A 100 -12.70 -7.63 23.28
C PRO A 100 -13.57 -6.39 23.50
N LEU A 101 -13.10 -5.21 23.04
CA LEU A 101 -13.73 -3.91 23.21
C LEU A 101 -14.17 -3.34 21.85
N ASP A 102 -14.29 -2.03 21.73
CA ASP A 102 -14.59 -1.39 20.44
C ASP A 102 -13.35 -1.40 19.56
N LEU A 103 -13.45 -2.13 18.44
CA LEU A 103 -12.40 -2.23 17.47
C LEU A 103 -12.56 -1.13 16.42
N GLU A 104 -11.56 -0.32 16.28
CA GLU A 104 -11.48 0.70 15.24
C GLU A 104 -10.18 0.52 14.45
N ILE A 105 -10.28 0.32 13.16
CA ILE A 105 -9.17 0.46 12.22
C ILE A 105 -9.74 0.85 10.87
N GLU A 106 -9.30 2.01 10.36
CA GLU A 106 -9.81 2.59 9.12
C GLU A 106 -8.79 3.50 8.46
N PHE A 107 -8.83 3.54 7.14
CA PHE A 107 -8.15 4.58 6.39
C PHE A 107 -8.89 5.90 6.48
N LEU A 108 -8.18 7.01 6.27
CA LEU A 108 -8.76 8.32 6.01
C LEU A 108 -8.62 8.62 4.50
N PRO A 109 -9.62 8.24 3.67
CA PRO A 109 -9.51 8.32 2.21
C PRO A 109 -9.25 9.74 1.72
N GLU A 110 -9.83 10.74 2.40
CA GLU A 110 -9.63 12.16 2.12
C GLU A 110 -8.20 12.64 2.41
N ALA A 111 -7.42 11.87 3.17
CA ALA A 111 -6.01 12.15 3.46
C ALA A 111 -5.04 11.48 2.49
N LEU A 112 -5.50 10.64 1.55
CA LEU A 112 -4.63 10.07 0.52
C LEU A 112 -4.07 11.18 -0.37
N ARG A 113 -2.73 11.32 -0.41
CA ARG A 113 -2.04 12.34 -1.22
C ARG A 113 -0.98 11.69 -2.09
N ILE A 114 -0.77 12.30 -3.24
CA ILE A 114 0.31 11.99 -4.18
C ILE A 114 1.01 13.31 -4.46
N THR A 115 2.30 13.38 -4.23
CA THR A 115 3.13 14.57 -4.40
C THR A 115 4.47 14.19 -5.03
N ASP A 116 5.21 15.18 -5.51
CA ASP A 116 6.62 15.10 -5.87
C ASP A 116 7.27 16.36 -5.29
N LEU A 117 7.65 16.29 -4.00
CA LEU A 117 8.05 17.44 -3.19
C LEU A 117 9.53 17.78 -3.31
N ASP A 118 10.34 16.89 -3.81
CA ASP A 118 11.77 17.11 -4.05
C ASP A 118 12.11 17.17 -5.54
N GLY A 119 11.15 16.89 -6.42
CA GLY A 119 11.24 17.07 -7.87
C GLY A 119 12.09 16.02 -8.55
N ASP A 120 12.23 14.84 -7.94
CA ASP A 120 13.06 13.76 -8.48
C ASP A 120 12.31 12.86 -9.49
N GLY A 121 11.00 13.08 -9.66
CA GLY A 121 10.12 12.35 -10.57
C GLY A 121 9.65 11.01 -10.02
N LEU A 122 9.85 10.72 -8.73
CA LEU A 122 9.16 9.67 -7.98
C LEU A 122 8.08 10.31 -7.11
N ASN A 123 6.89 9.73 -7.13
CA ASN A 123 5.83 10.26 -6.28
C ASN A 123 6.03 9.84 -4.82
N GLU A 124 5.85 10.79 -3.89
CA GLU A 124 5.55 10.46 -2.52
C GLU A 124 4.06 10.18 -2.39
N ILE A 125 3.74 8.98 -1.92
CA ILE A 125 2.36 8.53 -1.70
C ILE A 125 2.12 8.45 -0.19
N TRP A 126 1.19 9.28 0.28
CA TRP A 126 0.87 9.46 1.70
C TRP A 126 -0.44 8.76 2.03
N VAL A 127 -0.38 7.82 2.96
CA VAL A 127 -1.53 7.06 3.46
C VAL A 127 -1.69 7.34 4.94
N VAL A 128 -2.89 7.72 5.35
CA VAL A 128 -3.23 8.03 6.76
C VAL A 128 -4.32 7.08 7.22
N TYR A 129 -4.17 6.56 8.42
CA TYR A 129 -5.15 5.68 9.05
C TYR A 129 -5.10 5.73 10.57
N ARG A 130 -6.18 5.30 11.19
CA ARG A 130 -6.37 5.20 12.63
C ARG A 130 -6.55 3.75 13.03
N LEU A 131 -6.18 3.40 14.26
CA LEU A 131 -6.38 2.04 14.78
C LEU A 131 -6.38 2.04 16.30
N GLY A 132 -7.16 1.14 16.87
CA GLY A 132 -7.23 0.90 18.30
C GLY A 132 -8.24 -0.14 18.70
N CYS A 133 -8.12 -0.59 19.93
CA CYS A 133 -9.08 -1.41 20.64
C CYS A 133 -9.33 -0.69 21.97
N ARG A 134 -10.50 -0.10 22.17
CA ARG A 134 -10.77 0.75 23.34
C ARG A 134 -12.21 0.58 23.81
N GLY A 135 -12.44 0.69 25.10
CA GLY A 135 -13.76 0.69 25.72
C GLY A 135 -14.12 2.05 26.36
N ASP A 136 -13.34 3.07 26.06
CA ASP A 136 -13.47 4.43 26.60
C ASP A 136 -13.12 5.48 25.54
N VAL A 137 -13.06 6.74 25.96
CA VAL A 137 -12.71 7.88 25.09
C VAL A 137 -11.18 8.09 24.92
N SER A 138 -10.35 7.07 25.16
CA SER A 138 -8.90 7.19 24.93
C SER A 138 -8.57 7.48 23.45
N PRO A 139 -7.49 8.25 23.18
CA PRO A 139 -7.09 8.54 21.81
C PRO A 139 -6.74 7.29 21.02
N LEU A 140 -7.28 7.15 19.79
CA LEU A 140 -6.84 6.10 18.86
C LEU A 140 -5.40 6.35 18.41
N GLY A 141 -4.70 5.28 18.11
CA GLY A 141 -3.45 5.37 17.37
C GLY A 141 -3.69 5.97 15.98
N MET A 142 -2.79 6.82 15.52
CA MET A 142 -2.79 7.38 14.17
C MET A 142 -1.44 7.16 13.50
N LYS A 143 -1.47 6.78 12.24
CA LYS A 143 -0.27 6.56 11.45
C LYS A 143 -0.36 7.31 10.13
N ILE A 144 0.77 7.91 9.74
CA ILE A 144 1.03 8.38 8.39
C ILE A 144 2.16 7.53 7.85
N ILE A 145 1.89 6.77 6.80
CA ILE A 145 2.89 6.01 6.06
C ILE A 145 3.05 6.67 4.71
N MET A 146 4.27 7.03 4.37
CA MET A 146 4.63 7.57 3.06
C MET A 146 5.60 6.62 2.38
N TYR A 147 5.42 6.42 1.09
CA TYR A 147 6.39 5.77 0.22
C TYR A 147 6.82 6.72 -0.88
N GLU A 148 8.12 6.82 -1.07
CA GLU A 148 8.78 7.39 -2.24
C GLU A 148 9.43 6.22 -2.98
N GLY A 149 8.96 5.91 -4.16
CA GLY A 149 9.34 4.67 -4.81
C GLY A 149 9.07 3.44 -3.92
N ARG A 150 10.13 2.75 -3.52
CA ARG A 150 10.07 1.59 -2.61
C ARG A 150 10.51 1.92 -1.18
N LYS A 151 10.95 3.14 -0.93
CA LYS A 151 11.42 3.57 0.41
C LYS A 151 10.26 4.03 1.26
N LYS A 152 10.15 3.43 2.44
CA LYS A 152 9.11 3.71 3.43
C LYS A 152 9.56 4.75 4.44
N TYR A 153 8.63 5.63 4.78
CA TYR A 153 8.75 6.62 5.83
C TYR A 153 7.51 6.52 6.72
N ALA A 154 7.66 6.64 8.04
CA ALA A 154 6.54 6.48 8.94
C ALA A 154 6.51 7.51 10.08
N MET A 155 5.33 8.07 10.28
CA MET A 155 4.95 8.81 11.48
C MET A 155 3.91 8.00 12.24
N ARG A 156 4.07 7.88 13.56
CA ARG A 156 3.17 7.13 14.44
C ARG A 156 2.98 7.89 15.73
N GLY A 157 1.75 7.94 16.19
CA GLY A 157 1.35 8.57 17.45
C GLY A 157 -0.12 8.37 17.70
N ASN A 158 -0.77 9.34 18.33
CA ASN A 158 -2.16 9.24 18.72
C ASN A 158 -2.98 10.41 18.15
N GLN A 159 -4.27 10.18 17.93
CA GLN A 159 -5.23 11.26 17.74
C GLN A 159 -5.18 12.22 18.94
N ARG A 160 -5.67 13.43 18.72
CA ARG A 160 -5.92 14.40 19.78
C ARG A 160 -7.41 14.51 20.01
N ILE A 161 -7.83 14.16 21.21
CA ILE A 161 -9.21 14.27 21.66
C ILE A 161 -9.32 15.35 22.74
N TYR A 162 -10.55 15.83 22.97
CA TYR A 162 -10.86 16.72 24.08
C TYR A 162 -11.69 15.96 25.11
N VAL A 163 -11.16 15.80 26.31
CA VAL A 163 -11.79 15.05 27.39
C VAL A 163 -11.53 15.72 28.73
N ASP A 164 -12.51 15.75 29.62
CA ASP A 164 -12.41 16.29 30.99
C ASP A 164 -11.81 17.71 31.10
N GLY A 165 -12.13 18.56 30.11
CA GLY A 165 -11.67 19.96 30.12
C GLY A 165 -10.25 20.17 29.59
N GLY A 166 -9.61 19.15 28.98
CA GLY A 166 -8.28 19.21 28.40
C GLY A 166 -8.15 18.43 27.09
N TYR A 167 -7.00 18.60 26.46
CA TYR A 167 -6.63 17.77 25.29
C TYR A 167 -5.75 16.61 25.75
N ASP A 168 -6.03 15.42 25.21
CA ASP A 168 -5.20 14.23 25.35
C ASP A 168 -4.73 13.75 23.99
N GLY A 169 -3.53 13.15 23.91
CA GLY A 169 -2.91 12.70 22.67
C GLY A 169 -2.44 13.82 21.74
N GLY A 170 -2.34 13.52 20.46
CA GLY A 170 -1.91 14.44 19.41
C GLY A 170 -0.41 14.43 19.12
N ASP A 171 0.38 13.72 19.90
CA ASP A 171 1.82 13.56 19.70
C ASP A 171 2.14 12.52 18.63
N TYR A 172 3.35 12.61 18.06
CA TYR A 172 3.86 11.64 17.10
C TYR A 172 5.38 11.47 17.19
N LYS A 173 5.84 10.36 16.65
CA LYS A 173 7.25 10.07 16.41
C LYS A 173 7.47 9.78 14.93
N MET A 174 8.51 10.40 14.38
CA MET A 174 9.03 10.09 13.04
C MET A 174 10.10 9.01 13.15
N ASP A 175 10.10 8.06 12.20
CA ASP A 175 11.17 7.08 12.08
C ASP A 175 12.50 7.70 11.57
N ALA A 176 13.54 6.88 11.45
CA ALA A 176 14.84 7.33 10.98
C ALA A 176 14.77 7.84 9.53
N ALA A 177 14.01 7.18 8.67
CA ALA A 177 13.86 7.56 7.27
C ALA A 177 13.32 8.99 7.14
N PHE A 178 12.28 9.34 7.91
CA PHE A 178 11.77 10.72 7.95
C PHE A 178 12.76 11.71 8.53
N LYS A 179 13.46 11.35 9.61
CA LYS A 179 14.41 12.25 10.28
C LYS A 179 15.60 12.60 9.39
N GLU A 180 16.07 11.63 8.60
CA GLU A 180 17.23 11.74 7.73
C GLU A 180 16.85 12.16 6.30
N GLY A 181 15.58 12.03 5.91
CA GLY A 181 15.05 12.34 4.59
C GLY A 181 14.96 13.85 4.30
N PRO A 182 14.45 14.23 3.11
CA PRO A 182 14.26 15.62 2.70
C PRO A 182 13.45 16.44 3.72
N ALA A 183 13.84 17.71 3.90
CA ALA A 183 13.12 18.62 4.80
C ALA A 183 11.69 18.90 4.31
N SER A 184 11.45 18.85 2.99
CA SER A 184 10.13 18.95 2.36
C SER A 184 9.17 17.88 2.88
N PHE A 185 9.62 16.62 2.96
CA PHE A 185 8.83 15.50 3.46
C PHE A 185 8.45 15.70 4.94
N ARG A 186 9.41 16.08 5.79
CA ARG A 186 9.12 16.34 7.21
C ARG A 186 8.12 17.47 7.40
N ARG A 187 8.23 18.54 6.62
CA ARG A 187 7.30 19.68 6.68
C ARG A 187 5.91 19.27 6.23
N TYR A 188 5.81 18.59 5.10
CA TYR A 188 4.53 18.12 4.58
C TYR A 188 3.86 17.12 5.51
N GLY A 189 4.59 16.12 6.00
CA GLY A 189 4.09 15.14 6.97
C GLY A 189 3.58 15.77 8.27
N LYS A 190 4.27 16.81 8.79
CA LYS A 190 3.78 17.57 9.95
C LYS A 190 2.47 18.30 9.69
N ASN A 191 2.34 18.93 8.53
CA ASN A 191 1.09 19.61 8.15
C ASN A 191 -0.04 18.59 8.02
N LEU A 192 0.20 17.49 7.30
CA LEU A 192 -0.78 16.42 7.14
C LEU A 192 -1.19 15.81 8.48
N TRP A 193 -0.24 15.67 9.44
CA TRP A 193 -0.56 15.24 10.79
C TRP A 193 -1.52 16.22 11.47
N MET A 194 -1.22 17.52 11.41
CA MET A 194 -2.05 18.55 12.05
C MET A 194 -3.45 18.66 11.44
N ASP A 195 -3.59 18.38 10.15
CA ASP A 195 -4.87 18.40 9.45
C ASP A 195 -5.81 17.26 9.91
N PHE A 196 -5.25 16.09 10.27
CA PHE A 196 -6.01 14.87 10.54
C PHE A 196 -5.89 14.35 11.99
N VAL A 197 -5.10 14.98 12.84
CA VAL A 197 -4.86 14.50 14.22
C VAL A 197 -6.07 14.62 15.13
N LYS A 198 -7.02 15.50 14.81
CA LYS A 198 -8.23 15.67 15.64
C LYS A 198 -9.10 14.43 15.54
N GLY A 199 -9.46 13.87 16.71
CA GLY A 199 -10.53 12.91 16.87
C GLY A 199 -11.87 13.63 17.03
N ASP A 200 -12.93 12.92 16.73
CA ASP A 200 -14.30 13.36 16.97
C ASP A 200 -14.62 13.28 18.46
#